data_ed4e07b269d24422e38e4626564ac60e
#
_entry.id   ed4e07b269d24422e38e4626564ac60e
#
_cell.length_a   1.000
_cell.length_b   1.000
_cell.length_c   1.000
_cell.angle_alpha   90.00
_cell.angle_beta   90.00
_cell.angle_gamma   90.00
#
_symmetry.space_group_name_H-M   'P 1'
#
loop_
_entity.id
_entity.type
_entity.pdbx_description
1 polymer ?
#
loop_
_entity_poly.entity_id
_entity_poly.type
_entity_poly.pdbx_seq_one_letter_code
_entity_poly.pdbx_strand_id
1 'polypeptide(L)'
;MNVGLCEGRHVVKTNEGEEMDCYLFDVVDSPTATDEHEKVCREFISSIIFSRSSLRIIHDYSDYEDINLYITGLTPLLTSFLKCWVENQERLEMTVGALVLWHWDTEAKQYIPQKWAMIT
;
A
#
# COMPACT_ATOMS: atom_id res chain seq x y z
N MET A 1 3.78 -8.00 2.33
CA MET A 1 3.46 -6.99 3.36
C MET A 1 2.02 -6.57 3.22
N ASN A 2 1.25 -6.70 4.27
CA ASN A 2 -0.16 -6.33 4.29
C ASN A 2 -0.34 -4.97 4.94
N VAL A 3 -0.80 -3.99 4.16
CA VAL A 3 -0.95 -2.61 4.60
C VAL A 3 -2.41 -2.19 4.50
N GLY A 4 -2.99 -1.72 5.60
CA GLY A 4 -4.31 -1.11 5.57
C GLY A 4 -4.18 0.36 5.16
N LEU A 5 -5.06 0.84 4.28
CA LEU A 5 -5.01 2.22 3.83
C LEU A 5 -5.26 3.18 5.00
N CYS A 6 -6.30 2.92 5.75
CA CYS A 6 -6.68 3.76 6.87
C CYS A 6 -7.23 2.92 8.02
N GLU A 7 -6.77 3.20 9.23
CA GLU A 7 -7.33 2.59 10.42
C GLU A 7 -8.70 3.21 10.68
N GLY A 8 -9.73 2.37 10.67
CA GLY A 8 -11.09 2.83 10.82
C GLY A 8 -11.78 2.18 12.02
N ARG A 9 -13.10 2.16 11.97
CA ARG A 9 -13.93 1.57 13.04
C ARG A 9 -13.80 0.06 13.12
N HIS A 10 -13.36 -0.57 12.02
CA HIS A 10 -13.24 -2.02 11.94
C HIS A 10 -11.81 -2.42 11.71
N VAL A 11 -11.41 -3.50 12.34
CA VAL A 11 -10.10 -4.09 12.10
C VAL A 11 -10.10 -4.71 10.71
N VAL A 12 -9.14 -4.34 9.89
CA VAL A 12 -8.99 -4.91 8.56
C VAL A 12 -8.21 -6.21 8.66
N LYS A 13 -8.72 -7.26 8.05
CA LYS A 13 -8.03 -8.56 8.01
C LYS A 13 -8.03 -9.09 6.59
N THR A 14 -7.03 -9.90 6.27
CA THR A 14 -6.99 -10.61 4.99
C THR A 14 -8.12 -11.62 4.91
N ASN A 15 -8.38 -12.18 3.73
CA ASN A 15 -9.40 -13.22 3.56
C ASN A 15 -9.11 -14.46 4.43
N GLU A 16 -7.85 -14.68 4.76
CA GLU A 16 -7.41 -15.78 5.63
C GLU A 16 -7.45 -15.42 7.12
N GLY A 17 -7.88 -14.21 7.45
CA GLY A 17 -7.97 -13.76 8.83
C GLY A 17 -6.71 -13.17 9.43
N GLU A 18 -5.70 -12.90 8.63
CA GLU A 18 -4.47 -12.30 9.10
C GLU A 18 -4.65 -10.80 9.33
N GLU A 19 -3.97 -10.26 10.33
CA GLU A 19 -4.00 -8.83 10.61
C GLU A 19 -3.08 -8.07 9.66
N MET A 20 -3.28 -6.75 9.57
CA MET A 20 -2.38 -5.89 8.81
C MET A 20 -1.04 -5.74 9.51
N ASP A 21 0.03 -5.66 8.74
CA ASP A 21 1.36 -5.38 9.29
C ASP A 21 1.43 -3.93 9.79
N CYS A 22 0.77 -3.02 9.08
CA CYS A 22 0.66 -1.63 9.50
C CYS A 22 -0.50 -0.96 8.78
N TYR A 23 -0.84 0.26 9.22
CA TYR A 23 -1.80 1.12 8.53
C TYR A 23 -1.06 2.35 8.04
N LEU A 24 -1.39 2.78 6.81
CA LEU A 24 -0.77 3.97 6.23
C LEU A 24 -1.25 5.23 6.92
N PHE A 25 -2.54 5.30 7.20
CA PHE A 25 -3.14 6.40 7.94
C PHE A 25 -3.83 5.89 9.20
N ASP A 26 -3.74 6.70 10.27
CA ASP A 26 -4.56 6.48 11.45
C ASP A 26 -5.96 7.04 11.17
N VAL A 27 -6.67 7.54 12.15
CA VAL A 27 -7.96 8.18 11.93
C VAL A 27 -7.73 9.51 11.19
N VAL A 28 -8.47 9.70 10.09
CA VAL A 28 -8.32 10.89 9.26
C VAL A 28 -9.49 11.85 9.52
N ASP A 29 -9.15 13.02 10.07
CA ASP A 29 -10.15 14.06 10.36
C ASP A 29 -10.49 14.92 9.15
N SER A 30 -9.53 15.11 8.26
CA SER A 30 -9.68 15.97 7.08
C SER A 30 -9.38 15.20 5.80
N PRO A 31 -10.37 14.47 5.23
CA PRO A 31 -10.14 13.63 4.06
C PRO A 31 -9.62 14.36 2.83
N THR A 32 -9.84 15.68 2.75
CA THR A 32 -9.43 16.49 1.61
C THR A 32 -8.13 17.26 1.81
N ALA A 33 -7.44 17.05 2.92
CA ALA A 33 -6.13 17.66 3.17
C ALA A 33 -5.05 16.94 2.38
N THR A 34 -5.11 17.03 1.06
CA THR A 34 -4.30 16.20 0.15
C THR A 34 -2.80 16.40 0.29
N ASP A 35 -2.35 17.62 0.61
CA ASP A 35 -0.92 17.89 0.80
C ASP A 35 -0.37 17.10 2.01
N GLU A 36 -1.14 17.03 3.08
CA GLU A 36 -0.76 16.25 4.26
C GLU A 36 -0.77 14.75 3.95
N HIS A 37 -1.76 14.29 3.21
CA HIS A 37 -1.85 12.88 2.83
C HIS A 37 -0.70 12.47 1.92
N GLU A 38 -0.33 13.31 0.96
CA GLU A 38 0.80 13.04 0.08
C GLU A 38 2.12 12.99 0.86
N LYS A 39 2.27 13.84 1.87
CA LYS A 39 3.46 13.80 2.73
C LYS A 39 3.59 12.46 3.44
N VAL A 40 2.49 11.98 4.04
CA VAL A 40 2.47 10.67 4.72
C VAL A 40 2.81 9.56 3.74
N CYS A 41 2.23 9.59 2.55
CA CYS A 41 2.48 8.59 1.52
C CYS A 41 3.93 8.60 1.04
N ARG A 42 4.51 9.78 0.84
CA ARG A 42 5.91 9.89 0.44
C ARG A 42 6.86 9.34 1.51
N GLU A 43 6.57 9.63 2.77
CA GLU A 43 7.39 9.12 3.87
C GLU A 43 7.31 7.60 3.95
N PHE A 44 6.12 7.02 3.78
CA PHE A 44 5.94 5.58 3.77
C PHE A 44 6.70 4.92 2.62
N ILE A 45 6.54 5.44 1.41
CA ILE A 45 7.21 4.91 0.21
C ILE A 45 8.72 5.02 0.35
N SER A 46 9.21 6.15 0.85
CA SER A 46 10.64 6.34 1.10
C SER A 46 11.19 5.34 2.10
N SER A 47 10.42 5.03 3.14
CA SER A 47 10.85 4.05 4.14
C SER A 47 10.96 2.65 3.55
N ILE A 48 10.05 2.27 2.66
CA ILE A 48 10.11 0.99 1.98
C ILE A 48 11.34 0.91 1.09
N ILE A 49 11.57 1.94 0.28
CA ILE A 49 12.72 1.98 -0.62
C ILE A 49 14.02 1.90 0.17
N PHE A 50 14.13 2.66 1.25
CA PHE A 50 15.33 2.68 2.08
C PHE A 50 15.60 1.33 2.73
N SER A 51 14.60 0.75 3.39
CA SER A 51 14.78 -0.50 4.11
C SER A 51 15.09 -1.69 3.20
N ARG A 52 14.50 -1.71 2.00
CA ARG A 52 14.70 -2.82 1.06
C ARG A 52 15.93 -2.68 0.20
N SER A 53 16.38 -1.46 -0.08
CA SER A 53 17.59 -1.22 -0.85
C SER A 53 18.83 -1.80 -0.19
N SER A 54 18.87 -1.83 1.13
CA SER A 54 20.01 -2.39 1.86
C SER A 54 20.09 -3.92 1.76
N LEU A 55 19.01 -4.59 1.39
CA LEU A 55 18.97 -6.04 1.30
C LEU A 55 19.20 -6.58 -0.12
N ARG A 56 19.11 -5.75 -1.12
CA ARG A 56 19.06 -6.21 -2.49
C ARG A 56 20.37 -6.72 -3.08
N ILE A 57 21.47 -6.56 -2.38
CA ILE A 57 22.78 -7.03 -2.83
C ILE A 57 22.81 -8.56 -2.97
N ILE A 58 21.93 -9.24 -2.26
CA ILE A 58 21.97 -10.68 -2.10
C ILE A 58 20.81 -11.39 -2.76
N HIS A 59 19.80 -10.64 -3.22
CA HIS A 59 18.55 -11.23 -3.63
C HIS A 59 18.24 -11.10 -5.13
N ASP A 60 17.61 -12.12 -5.65
CA ASP A 60 17.00 -12.16 -6.94
C ASP A 60 15.72 -11.33 -6.94
N TYR A 61 15.20 -10.96 -8.11
CA TYR A 61 13.93 -10.26 -8.22
C TYR A 61 12.75 -11.06 -7.66
N SER A 62 12.88 -12.39 -7.68
CA SER A 62 11.84 -13.27 -7.13
C SER A 62 11.69 -13.15 -5.61
N ASP A 63 12.69 -12.59 -4.94
CA ASP A 63 12.66 -12.41 -3.49
C ASP A 63 11.99 -11.09 -3.08
N TYR A 64 11.62 -10.26 -4.04
CA TYR A 64 10.97 -8.99 -3.74
C TYR A 64 9.53 -9.26 -3.28
N GLU A 65 9.22 -8.73 -2.11
CA GLU A 65 7.91 -8.89 -1.51
C GLU A 65 6.89 -7.94 -2.13
N ASP A 66 5.67 -8.45 -2.37
CA ASP A 66 4.58 -7.61 -2.85
C ASP A 66 4.07 -6.72 -1.72
N ILE A 67 3.54 -5.56 -2.08
CA ILE A 67 2.82 -4.71 -1.16
C ILE A 67 1.33 -4.90 -1.41
N ASN A 68 0.63 -5.42 -0.42
CA ASN A 68 -0.81 -5.63 -0.47
C ASN A 68 -1.51 -4.49 0.26
N LEU A 69 -2.14 -3.59 -0.49
CA LEU A 69 -2.85 -2.45 0.09
C LEU A 69 -4.33 -2.74 0.17
N TYR A 70 -4.86 -2.78 1.38
CA TYR A 70 -6.27 -3.04 1.65
C TYR A 70 -7.02 -1.71 1.71
N ILE A 71 -7.92 -1.51 0.74
CA ILE A 71 -8.61 -0.24 0.52
C ILE A 71 -9.78 -0.12 1.49
N THR A 72 -9.79 0.95 2.25
CA THR A 72 -10.82 1.23 3.24
C THR A 72 -11.42 2.62 3.01
N GLY A 73 -12.25 2.74 2.00
CA GLY A 73 -13.26 3.78 1.90
C GLY A 73 -12.92 5.23 1.54
N LEU A 74 -11.78 5.78 1.88
CA LEU A 74 -11.51 7.20 1.63
C LEU A 74 -10.73 7.40 0.33
N THR A 75 -11.44 7.78 -0.73
CA THR A 75 -10.87 7.97 -2.06
C THR A 75 -9.69 8.93 -2.12
N PRO A 76 -9.70 10.10 -1.45
CA PRO A 76 -8.54 11.00 -1.50
C PRO A 76 -7.26 10.39 -0.94
N LEU A 77 -7.35 9.48 0.03
CA LEU A 77 -6.18 8.80 0.57
C LEU A 77 -5.59 7.84 -0.45
N LEU A 78 -6.43 7.08 -1.13
CA LEU A 78 -6.00 6.16 -2.17
C LEU A 78 -5.34 6.92 -3.33
N THR A 79 -5.96 8.00 -3.78
CA THR A 79 -5.44 8.82 -4.87
C THR A 79 -4.08 9.40 -4.51
N SER A 80 -3.91 9.89 -3.27
CA SER A 80 -2.64 10.43 -2.79
C SER A 80 -1.57 9.34 -2.78
N PHE A 81 -1.91 8.13 -2.34
CA PHE A 81 -0.98 7.02 -2.33
C PHE A 81 -0.54 6.64 -3.75
N LEU A 82 -1.48 6.46 -4.67
CA LEU A 82 -1.16 6.08 -6.04
C LEU A 82 -0.33 7.14 -6.76
N LYS A 83 -0.61 8.42 -6.51
CA LYS A 83 0.18 9.51 -7.06
C LYS A 83 1.64 9.40 -6.62
N CYS A 84 1.87 9.22 -5.33
CA CYS A 84 3.21 9.09 -4.79
C CYS A 84 3.91 7.81 -5.27
N TRP A 85 3.14 6.73 -5.45
CA TRP A 85 3.67 5.48 -6.00
C TRP A 85 4.21 5.69 -7.41
N VAL A 86 3.41 6.33 -8.27
CA VAL A 86 3.81 6.59 -9.66
C VAL A 86 5.04 7.51 -9.72
N GLU A 87 5.11 8.52 -8.86
CA GLU A 87 6.25 9.42 -8.79
C GLU A 87 7.57 8.71 -8.44
N ASN A 88 7.47 7.58 -7.72
CA ASN A 88 8.63 6.83 -7.27
C ASN A 88 8.78 5.47 -7.97
N GLN A 89 8.07 5.28 -9.07
CA GLN A 89 7.92 4.00 -9.72
C GLN A 89 9.26 3.33 -10.08
N GLU A 90 10.19 4.06 -10.64
CA GLU A 90 11.49 3.50 -11.02
C GLU A 90 12.24 2.92 -9.82
N ARG A 91 12.22 3.63 -8.71
CA ARG A 91 12.88 3.17 -7.49
C ARG A 91 12.17 1.99 -6.87
N LEU A 92 10.84 2.00 -6.92
CA LEU A 92 10.03 0.92 -6.36
C LEU A 92 10.19 -0.38 -7.14
N GLU A 93 10.33 -0.31 -8.45
CA GLU A 93 10.58 -1.50 -9.28
C GLU A 93 11.82 -2.27 -8.86
N MET A 94 12.77 -1.58 -8.27
CA MET A 94 14.03 -2.16 -7.85
C MET A 94 13.97 -2.69 -6.41
N THR A 95 12.86 -2.50 -5.71
CA THR A 95 12.78 -2.81 -4.29
C THR A 95 11.56 -3.61 -3.86
N VAL A 96 10.49 -3.60 -4.66
CA VAL A 96 9.27 -4.36 -4.36
C VAL A 96 8.85 -5.21 -5.55
N GLY A 97 8.05 -6.22 -5.30
CA GLY A 97 7.53 -7.10 -6.36
C GLY A 97 6.42 -6.42 -7.12
N ALA A 98 5.27 -6.32 -6.52
CA ALA A 98 4.10 -5.68 -7.11
C ALA A 98 3.31 -4.94 -6.04
N LEU A 99 2.51 -3.98 -6.49
CA LEU A 99 1.47 -3.40 -5.66
C LEU A 99 0.17 -4.10 -6.02
N VAL A 100 -0.53 -4.63 -5.04
CA VAL A 100 -1.83 -5.26 -5.22
C VAL A 100 -2.83 -4.48 -4.38
N LEU A 101 -3.89 -4.01 -5.03
CA LEU A 101 -4.98 -3.30 -4.35
C LEU A 101 -6.07 -4.30 -4.02
N TRP A 102 -6.43 -4.38 -2.76
CA TRP A 102 -7.46 -5.30 -2.29
C TRP A 102 -8.73 -4.52 -2.00
N HIS A 103 -9.78 -4.79 -2.79
CA HIS A 103 -11.07 -4.10 -2.70
C HIS A 103 -12.08 -4.98 -1.97
N TRP A 104 -12.82 -4.39 -1.03
CA TRP A 104 -13.88 -5.13 -0.36
C TRP A 104 -15.08 -5.30 -1.28
N ASP A 105 -15.52 -6.53 -1.48
CA ASP A 105 -16.73 -6.86 -2.21
C ASP A 105 -17.83 -7.21 -1.22
N THR A 106 -18.86 -6.37 -1.16
CA THR A 106 -19.96 -6.52 -0.20
C THR A 106 -20.79 -7.77 -0.45
N GLU A 107 -20.94 -8.17 -1.71
CA GLU A 107 -21.72 -9.35 -2.06
C GLU A 107 -20.97 -10.64 -1.72
N ALA A 108 -19.71 -10.71 -2.10
CA ALA A 108 -18.88 -11.86 -1.84
C ALA A 108 -18.38 -11.91 -0.38
N LYS A 109 -18.46 -10.81 0.33
CA LYS A 109 -17.97 -10.64 1.71
C LYS A 109 -16.49 -11.02 1.84
N GLN A 110 -15.70 -10.58 0.88
CA GLN A 110 -14.27 -10.82 0.87
C GLN A 110 -13.57 -9.72 0.07
N TYR A 111 -12.25 -9.65 0.23
CA TYR A 111 -11.43 -8.76 -0.56
C TYR A 111 -11.11 -9.38 -1.92
N ILE A 112 -11.16 -8.56 -2.95
CA ILE A 112 -10.86 -8.97 -4.34
C ILE A 112 -9.58 -8.24 -4.76
N PRO A 113 -8.55 -8.96 -5.22
CA PRO A 113 -7.28 -8.34 -5.60
C PRO A 113 -7.33 -7.73 -7.00
N GLN A 114 -6.68 -6.57 -7.13
CA GLN A 114 -6.41 -5.96 -8.42
C GLN A 114 -4.92 -5.63 -8.46
N LYS A 115 -4.19 -6.31 -9.32
CA LYS A 115 -2.77 -6.06 -9.44
C LYS A 115 -2.53 -4.73 -10.14
N TRP A 116 -1.79 -3.85 -9.49
CA TRP A 116 -1.35 -2.59 -10.07
C TRP A 116 0.00 -2.86 -10.71
N ALA A 117 0.01 -3.05 -12.04
CA ALA A 117 1.24 -3.39 -12.72
C ALA A 117 2.23 -2.25 -12.65
N MET A 118 3.39 -2.55 -12.10
CA MET A 118 4.39 -1.53 -11.97
C MET A 118 4.98 -1.18 -13.29
N ILE A 119 5.39 -2.15 -14.06
CA ILE A 119 5.84 -1.96 -15.35
C ILE A 119 6.25 -3.11 -15.94
N THR A 120 6.34 -3.09 -17.12
CA THR A 120 6.92 -4.17 -17.90
C THR A 120 7.87 -3.66 -18.95
#